data_e76b41cedbb18d7c72141ec477ce6353
#
_entry.id   e76b41cedbb18d7c72141ec477ce6353
#
_cell.length_a   1.000
_cell.length_b   1.000
_cell.length_c   1.000
_cell.angle_alpha   90.00
_cell.angle_beta   90.00
_cell.angle_gamma   90.00
#
_symmetry.space_group_name_H-M   'P 1'
#
loop_
_entity.id
_entity.type
_entity.pdbx_description
1 polymer ?
#
loop_
_entity_poly.entity_id
_entity_poly.type
_entity_poly.pdbx_seq_one_letter_code
_entity_poly.pdbx_strand_id
1 'polypeptide(L)'
;MIRHRDDPARDVAVLFVDGLTAPPLVPAPREAEREQGAIVVGYPQDGPFSPDAARVIRTQDARGKDIYQQADVVREIYSVKGLVRQGNSGGPLVDVDGNVLGVVFAAAADDQTIGYVLTWDEVEEAAERGRERTRSVSTRDCG
;
A
#
# COMPACT_ATOMS: atom_id res chain seq x y z
N MET A 1 15.61 -7.72 -15.21
CA MET A 1 15.06 -8.89 -14.49
C MET A 1 14.25 -8.37 -13.30
N ILE A 2 13.00 -8.75 -13.19
CA ILE A 2 12.17 -8.38 -12.04
C ILE A 2 12.40 -9.45 -10.96
N ARG A 3 12.80 -9.02 -9.77
CA ARG A 3 12.94 -9.87 -8.60
C ARG A 3 11.93 -9.37 -7.58
N HIS A 4 11.23 -10.25 -6.94
CA HIS A 4 10.21 -9.87 -5.97
C HIS A 4 10.38 -10.63 -4.66
N ARG A 5 9.86 -10.03 -3.63
CA ARG A 5 9.68 -10.62 -2.30
C ARG A 5 8.30 -10.25 -1.80
N ASP A 6 7.58 -11.23 -1.35
CA ASP A 6 6.27 -11.08 -0.72
C ASP A 6 6.37 -11.21 0.80
N ASP A 7 5.57 -10.40 1.46
CA ASP A 7 5.24 -10.55 2.87
C ASP A 7 3.75 -10.93 2.94
N PRO A 8 3.44 -12.24 3.02
CA PRO A 8 2.05 -12.71 2.96
C PRO A 8 1.18 -12.22 4.10
N ALA A 9 1.80 -11.97 5.26
CA ALA A 9 1.08 -11.48 6.43
C ALA A 9 0.62 -10.04 6.24
N ARG A 10 1.46 -9.21 5.59
CA ARG A 10 1.20 -7.79 5.36
C ARG A 10 0.60 -7.48 3.99
N ASP A 11 0.53 -8.45 3.09
CA ASP A 11 0.12 -8.24 1.70
C ASP A 11 1.01 -7.22 0.97
N VAL A 12 2.32 -7.37 1.15
CA VAL A 12 3.33 -6.48 0.57
C VAL A 12 4.29 -7.28 -0.28
N ALA A 13 4.56 -6.80 -1.50
CA ALA A 13 5.60 -7.33 -2.38
C ALA A 13 6.61 -6.24 -2.72
N VAL A 14 7.89 -6.58 -2.66
CA VAL A 14 8.98 -5.69 -3.07
C VAL A 14 9.58 -6.20 -4.38
N LEU A 15 9.52 -5.36 -5.39
CA LEU A 15 10.04 -5.67 -6.72
C LEU A 15 11.39 -4.99 -6.92
N PHE A 16 12.37 -5.76 -7.35
CA PHE A 16 13.63 -5.21 -7.83
C PHE A 16 13.61 -5.13 -9.36
N VAL A 17 13.79 -3.94 -9.89
CA VAL A 17 13.75 -3.68 -11.33
C VAL A 17 15.10 -3.08 -11.77
N ASP A 18 15.85 -3.85 -12.58
CA ASP A 18 17.12 -3.37 -13.12
C ASP A 18 16.91 -2.15 -14.02
N GLY A 19 17.71 -1.12 -13.79
CA GLY A 19 17.68 0.09 -14.64
C GLY A 19 16.52 1.05 -14.36
N LEU A 20 15.74 0.84 -13.30
CA LEU A 20 14.72 1.79 -12.90
C LEU A 20 15.38 3.10 -12.43
N THR A 21 15.10 4.19 -13.16
CA THR A 21 15.67 5.52 -12.90
C THR A 21 14.66 6.52 -12.31
N ALA A 22 13.43 6.07 -12.04
CA ALA A 22 12.41 6.93 -11.45
C ALA A 22 12.84 7.43 -10.05
N PRO A 23 12.67 8.73 -9.75
CA PRO A 23 12.93 9.24 -8.42
C PRO A 23 12.06 8.53 -7.38
N PRO A 24 12.62 8.06 -6.26
CA PRO A 24 11.82 7.43 -5.22
C PRO A 24 10.93 8.44 -4.52
N LEU A 25 9.73 8.02 -4.15
CA LEU A 25 8.92 8.76 -3.19
C LEU A 25 9.55 8.63 -1.79
N VAL A 26 9.40 9.66 -0.97
CA VAL A 26 9.92 9.70 0.39
C VAL A 26 8.79 9.37 1.37
N PRO A 27 9.03 8.52 2.37
CA PRO A 27 8.06 8.32 3.45
C PRO A 27 7.75 9.61 4.18
N ALA A 28 6.51 9.78 4.61
CA ALA A 28 6.12 10.90 5.46
C ALA A 28 6.88 10.83 6.79
N PRO A 29 7.30 11.98 7.34
CA PRO A 29 8.09 12.01 8.58
C PRO A 29 7.29 11.66 9.84
N ARG A 30 5.97 11.56 9.72
CA ARG A 30 5.03 11.22 10.79
C ARG A 30 3.85 10.45 10.21
N GLU A 31 3.21 9.66 11.07
CA GLU A 31 1.92 9.06 10.75
C GLU A 31 0.87 10.12 10.41
N ALA A 32 -0.12 9.70 9.62
CA ALA A 32 -1.23 10.58 9.30
C ALA A 32 -2.13 10.81 10.50
N GLU A 33 -2.54 12.06 10.68
CA GLU A 33 -3.50 12.44 11.70
C GLU A 33 -4.95 12.27 11.20
N ARG A 34 -5.86 12.15 12.14
CA ARG A 34 -7.29 12.16 11.82
C ARG A 34 -7.66 13.46 11.11
N GLU A 35 -8.53 13.37 10.10
CA GLU A 35 -8.97 14.47 9.25
C GLU A 35 -7.88 15.08 8.35
N GLN A 36 -6.67 14.52 8.36
CA GLN A 36 -5.61 14.96 7.46
C GLN A 36 -6.01 14.73 6.00
N GLY A 37 -5.80 15.74 5.16
CA GLY A 37 -5.92 15.63 3.72
C GLY A 37 -4.81 14.76 3.13
N ALA A 38 -5.18 13.91 2.20
CA ALA A 38 -4.26 13.01 1.50
C ALA A 38 -4.71 12.82 0.05
N ILE A 39 -3.89 12.16 -0.75
CA ILE A 39 -4.14 11.91 -2.17
C ILE A 39 -3.85 10.45 -2.45
N VAL A 40 -4.84 9.74 -3.00
CA VAL A 40 -4.64 8.40 -3.58
C VAL A 40 -4.16 8.60 -5.00
N VAL A 41 -3.03 8.02 -5.35
CA VAL A 41 -2.48 8.10 -6.71
C VAL A 41 -2.36 6.73 -7.34
N GLY A 42 -2.70 6.63 -8.62
CA GLY A 42 -2.66 5.35 -9.32
C GLY A 42 -3.20 5.43 -10.75
N TYR A 43 -3.51 4.26 -11.28
CA TYR A 43 -4.08 4.07 -12.61
C TYR A 43 -5.37 3.23 -12.50
N PRO A 44 -6.44 3.81 -11.94
CA PRO A 44 -7.67 3.06 -11.66
C PRO A 44 -8.27 2.51 -12.94
N GLN A 45 -8.73 1.24 -12.87
CA GLN A 45 -9.43 0.56 -13.97
C GLN A 45 -8.64 0.51 -15.29
N ASP A 46 -7.31 0.35 -15.19
CA ASP A 46 -6.39 0.42 -16.33
C ASP A 46 -6.47 1.72 -17.15
N GLY A 47 -7.00 2.75 -16.53
CA GLY A 47 -7.15 4.08 -17.11
C GLY A 47 -5.89 4.95 -16.98
N PRO A 48 -6.00 6.25 -17.25
CA PRO A 48 -4.89 7.19 -17.11
C PRO A 48 -4.55 7.41 -15.63
N PHE A 49 -3.36 7.97 -15.39
CA PHE A 49 -2.96 8.44 -14.05
C PHE A 49 -4.04 9.33 -13.43
N SER A 50 -4.42 9.03 -12.20
CA SER A 50 -5.47 9.74 -11.46
C SER A 50 -5.02 10.04 -10.04
N PRO A 51 -4.87 11.31 -9.68
CA PRO A 51 -4.74 11.75 -8.30
C PRO A 51 -6.13 12.03 -7.73
N ASP A 52 -6.59 11.22 -6.81
CA ASP A 52 -7.91 11.36 -6.19
C ASP A 52 -7.77 11.85 -4.74
N ALA A 53 -8.46 12.96 -4.41
CA ALA A 53 -8.43 13.51 -3.06
C ALA A 53 -9.03 12.54 -2.05
N ALA A 54 -8.38 12.43 -0.91
CA ALA A 54 -8.81 11.59 0.19
C ALA A 54 -8.63 12.31 1.54
N ARG A 55 -9.23 11.77 2.58
CA ARG A 55 -9.11 12.25 3.95
C ARG A 55 -8.98 11.07 4.90
N VAL A 56 -7.99 11.12 5.76
CA VAL A 56 -7.77 10.09 6.78
C VAL A 56 -8.88 10.16 7.81
N ILE A 57 -9.59 9.05 8.02
CA ILE A 57 -10.64 8.96 9.04
C ILE A 57 -10.03 8.57 10.38
N ARG A 58 -9.23 7.50 10.37
CA ARG A 58 -8.56 6.97 11.58
C ARG A 58 -7.49 5.95 11.21
N THR A 59 -6.58 5.74 12.16
CA THR A 59 -5.69 4.58 12.23
C THR A 59 -6.37 3.49 13.05
N GLN A 60 -6.27 2.23 12.63
CA GLN A 60 -6.87 1.10 13.33
C GLN A 60 -6.20 -0.22 12.97
N ASP A 61 -6.31 -1.19 13.86
CA ASP A 61 -5.95 -2.57 13.57
C ASP A 61 -7.07 -3.26 12.77
N ALA A 62 -6.70 -3.85 11.65
CA ALA A 62 -7.57 -4.71 10.85
C ALA A 62 -7.16 -6.16 10.99
N ARG A 63 -8.13 -7.01 11.35
CA ARG A 63 -7.95 -8.46 11.41
C ARG A 63 -8.43 -9.09 10.11
N GLY A 64 -7.67 -10.02 9.59
CA GLY A 64 -8.01 -10.73 8.36
C GLY A 64 -7.16 -11.97 8.19
N LYS A 65 -7.24 -12.57 7.02
CA LYS A 65 -6.37 -13.68 6.63
C LYS A 65 -5.14 -13.15 5.90
N ASP A 66 -4.05 -13.96 5.93
CA ASP A 66 -2.93 -13.76 5.03
C ASP A 66 -3.34 -13.97 3.57
N ILE A 67 -2.47 -13.64 2.62
CA ILE A 67 -2.78 -13.79 1.19
C ILE A 67 -3.06 -15.23 0.76
N TYR A 68 -2.61 -16.22 1.54
CA TYR A 68 -2.85 -17.65 1.29
C TYR A 68 -4.08 -18.19 2.03
N GLN A 69 -4.81 -17.37 2.76
CA GLN A 69 -5.99 -17.75 3.59
C GLN A 69 -5.67 -18.79 4.68
N GLN A 70 -4.40 -18.87 5.11
CA GLN A 70 -3.90 -19.90 6.02
C GLN A 70 -3.78 -19.42 7.46
N ALA A 71 -3.37 -18.18 7.67
CA ALA A 71 -3.13 -17.62 9.00
C ALA A 71 -3.98 -16.37 9.26
N ASP A 72 -4.37 -16.18 10.53
CA ASP A 72 -4.96 -14.93 10.96
C ASP A 72 -3.85 -13.91 11.18
N VAL A 73 -4.04 -12.71 10.66
CA VAL A 73 -3.10 -11.61 10.73
C VAL A 73 -3.78 -10.33 11.20
N VAL A 74 -3.00 -9.46 11.82
CA VAL A 74 -3.41 -8.11 12.18
C VAL A 74 -2.51 -7.14 11.42
N ARG A 75 -3.10 -6.14 10.79
CA ARG A 75 -2.40 -5.09 10.06
C ARG A 75 -2.85 -3.73 10.56
N GLU A 76 -1.93 -2.83 10.76
CA GLU A 76 -2.27 -1.45 11.04
C GLU A 76 -2.63 -0.73 9.73
N ILE A 77 -3.79 -0.11 9.71
CA ILE A 77 -4.32 0.55 8.53
C ILE A 77 -4.85 1.94 8.82
N TYR A 78 -4.82 2.79 7.80
CA TYR A 78 -5.71 3.95 7.72
C TYR A 78 -7.02 3.55 7.06
N SER A 79 -8.14 3.95 7.65
CA SER A 79 -9.38 4.11 6.89
C SER A 79 -9.39 5.51 6.31
N VAL A 80 -9.62 5.62 5.01
CA VAL A 80 -9.67 6.91 4.32
C VAL A 80 -11.00 7.09 3.63
N LYS A 81 -11.52 8.31 3.66
CA LYS A 81 -12.66 8.72 2.83
C LYS A 81 -12.12 9.31 1.55
N GLY A 82 -12.46 8.68 0.44
CA GLY A 82 -12.02 9.06 -0.89
C GLY A 82 -12.38 7.98 -1.89
N LEU A 83 -12.27 8.28 -3.17
CA LEU A 83 -12.60 7.33 -4.22
C LEU A 83 -11.42 6.36 -4.42
N VAL A 84 -11.52 5.18 -3.82
CA VAL A 84 -10.58 4.09 -4.03
C VAL A 84 -11.19 3.09 -5.00
N ARG A 85 -10.63 3.01 -6.19
CA ARG A 85 -11.12 2.17 -7.27
C ARG A 85 -10.21 0.96 -7.49
N GLN A 86 -10.75 -0.06 -8.12
CA GLN A 86 -9.94 -1.19 -8.60
C GLN A 86 -8.79 -0.68 -9.48
N GLY A 87 -7.58 -1.17 -9.26
CA GLY A 87 -6.37 -0.68 -9.91
C GLY A 87 -5.59 0.35 -9.07
N ASN A 88 -6.17 0.92 -8.01
CA ASN A 88 -5.44 1.74 -7.06
C ASN A 88 -4.65 0.91 -6.02
N SER A 89 -4.98 -0.37 -5.85
CA SER A 89 -4.25 -1.29 -4.96
C SER A 89 -2.78 -1.38 -5.35
N GLY A 90 -1.89 -1.31 -4.37
CA GLY A 90 -0.45 -1.21 -4.56
C GLY A 90 0.06 0.21 -4.83
N GLY A 91 -0.84 1.16 -5.09
CA GLY A 91 -0.49 2.58 -5.23
C GLY A 91 -0.31 3.27 -3.88
N PRO A 92 0.42 4.39 -3.84
CA PRO A 92 0.65 5.11 -2.60
C PRO A 92 -0.53 6.00 -2.22
N LEU A 93 -0.77 6.12 -0.92
CA LEU A 93 -1.42 7.27 -0.31
C LEU A 93 -0.33 8.28 0.04
N VAL A 94 -0.44 9.50 -0.44
CA VAL A 94 0.53 10.56 -0.16
C VAL A 94 -0.11 11.73 0.57
N ASP A 95 0.69 12.45 1.34
CA ASP A 95 0.28 13.74 1.92
C ASP A 95 0.27 14.84 0.84
N VAL A 96 -0.09 16.06 1.24
CA VAL A 96 -0.14 17.22 0.32
C VAL A 96 1.23 17.66 -0.19
N ASP A 97 2.31 17.23 0.47
CA ASP A 97 3.70 17.49 0.07
C ASP A 97 4.28 16.36 -0.82
N GLY A 98 3.49 15.30 -1.06
CA GLY A 98 3.88 14.15 -1.88
C GLY A 98 4.64 13.06 -1.12
N ASN A 99 4.70 13.11 0.21
CA ASN A 99 5.33 12.06 1.00
C ASN A 99 4.38 10.88 1.22
N VAL A 100 4.92 9.67 1.23
CA VAL A 100 4.14 8.43 1.34
C VAL A 100 3.66 8.23 2.77
N LEU A 101 2.35 8.17 2.96
CA LEU A 101 1.69 7.81 4.22
C LEU A 101 1.48 6.29 4.33
N GLY A 102 1.32 5.61 3.20
CA GLY A 102 1.07 4.18 3.18
C GLY A 102 0.76 3.66 1.77
N VAL A 103 0.33 2.40 1.70
CA VAL A 103 0.03 1.69 0.45
C VAL A 103 -1.43 1.24 0.43
N VAL A 104 -2.17 1.62 -0.59
CA VAL A 104 -3.57 1.23 -0.78
C VAL A 104 -3.65 -0.28 -1.02
N PHE A 105 -4.54 -0.98 -0.31
CA PHE A 105 -4.69 -2.42 -0.53
C PHE A 105 -6.13 -2.88 -0.74
N ALA A 106 -7.14 -2.13 -0.27
CA ALA A 106 -8.53 -2.51 -0.42
C ALA A 106 -9.48 -1.30 -0.45
N ALA A 107 -10.69 -1.53 -0.93
CA ALA A 107 -11.85 -0.67 -0.70
C ALA A 107 -12.87 -1.41 0.16
N ALA A 108 -13.72 -0.68 0.88
CA ALA A 108 -14.80 -1.28 1.63
C ALA A 108 -15.82 -1.93 0.67
N ALA A 109 -16.31 -3.11 1.05
CA ALA A 109 -17.23 -3.87 0.20
C ALA A 109 -18.61 -3.21 0.08
N ASP A 110 -19.02 -2.47 1.10
CA ASP A 110 -20.32 -1.85 1.25
C ASP A 110 -20.32 -0.34 1.01
N ASP A 111 -19.15 0.28 0.96
CA ASP A 111 -19.03 1.72 0.71
C ASP A 111 -17.77 2.03 -0.12
N GLN A 112 -17.96 2.25 -1.41
CA GLN A 112 -16.87 2.58 -2.35
C GLN A 112 -16.19 3.93 -2.08
N THR A 113 -16.73 4.74 -1.17
CA THR A 113 -16.09 5.98 -0.71
C THR A 113 -15.13 5.78 0.44
N ILE A 114 -14.98 4.56 0.93
CA ILE A 114 -14.05 4.19 1.99
C ILE A 114 -12.96 3.27 1.44
N GLY A 115 -11.73 3.67 1.60
CA GLY A 115 -10.56 2.86 1.27
C GLY A 115 -9.77 2.47 2.50
N TYR A 116 -8.97 1.41 2.34
CA TYR A 116 -8.05 0.90 3.36
C TYR A 116 -6.63 0.95 2.83
N VAL A 117 -5.75 1.48 3.67
CA VAL A 117 -4.35 1.75 3.34
C VAL A 117 -3.48 1.15 4.43
N LEU A 118 -2.53 0.29 4.08
CA LEU A 118 -1.50 -0.14 5.03
C LEU A 118 -0.70 1.09 5.45
N THR A 119 -0.48 1.30 6.74
CA THR A 119 0.38 2.39 7.21
C THR A 119 1.81 2.20 6.70
N TRP A 120 2.59 3.26 6.64
CA TRP A 120 3.99 3.11 6.24
C TRP A 120 4.75 2.17 7.19
N ASP A 121 4.47 2.23 8.49
CA ASP A 121 5.10 1.36 9.49
C ASP A 121 4.87 -0.13 9.20
N GLU A 122 3.68 -0.50 8.70
CA GLU A 122 3.42 -1.87 8.24
C GLU A 122 4.26 -2.27 7.02
N VAL A 123 4.57 -1.33 6.15
CA VAL A 123 5.27 -1.57 4.87
C VAL A 123 6.78 -1.50 5.04
N GLU A 124 7.27 -0.64 5.94
CA GLU A 124 8.69 -0.27 6.07
C GLU A 124 9.59 -1.48 6.27
N GLU A 125 9.26 -2.37 7.19
CA GLU A 125 10.05 -3.56 7.46
C GLU A 125 10.20 -4.47 6.23
N ALA A 126 9.12 -4.63 5.45
CA ALA A 126 9.16 -5.39 4.21
C ALA A 126 10.01 -4.69 3.15
N ALA A 127 9.89 -3.35 3.05
CA ALA A 127 10.67 -2.54 2.13
C ALA A 127 12.16 -2.58 2.45
N GLU A 128 12.54 -2.47 3.71
CA GLU A 128 13.95 -2.58 4.16
C GLU A 128 14.53 -3.96 3.86
N ARG A 129 13.82 -5.02 4.25
CA ARG A 129 14.24 -6.39 3.92
C ARG A 129 14.38 -6.62 2.42
N GLY A 130 13.54 -5.97 1.61
CA GLY A 130 13.60 -6.03 0.15
C GLY A 130 14.86 -5.38 -0.42
N ARG A 131 15.30 -4.27 0.17
CA ARG A 131 16.54 -3.56 -0.23
C ARG A 131 17.80 -4.40 -0.02
N GLU A 132 17.85 -5.15 1.08
CA GLU A 132 19.01 -5.96 1.45
C GLU A 132 19.17 -7.25 0.62
N ARG A 133 18.11 -7.69 -0.04
CA ARG A 133 18.09 -8.97 -0.75
C ARG A 133 18.04 -8.80 -2.25
N THR A 134 19.06 -9.33 -2.91
CA THR A 134 19.20 -9.32 -4.37
C THR A 134 18.74 -10.62 -5.05
N ARG A 135 18.27 -11.61 -4.28
CA ARG A 135 17.79 -12.89 -4.83
C ARG A 135 16.27 -12.92 -4.85
N SER A 136 15.70 -13.44 -5.93
CA SER A 136 14.28 -13.73 -6.02
C SER A 136 13.85 -14.74 -4.96
N VAL A 137 12.63 -14.61 -4.50
CA VAL A 137 11.97 -15.58 -3.60
C VAL A 137 10.81 -16.23 -4.36
N SER A 138 10.44 -17.43 -3.90
CA SER A 138 9.23 -18.07 -4.44
C SER A 138 7.99 -17.35 -3.95
N THR A 139 7.04 -17.12 -4.84
CA THR A 139 5.67 -16.64 -4.50
C THR A 139 4.76 -17.78 -4.04
N ARG A 140 5.31 -19.00 -3.91
CA ARG A 140 4.56 -20.21 -3.59
C ARG A 140 3.39 -20.41 -4.56
N ASP A 141 2.17 -20.60 -4.01
CA ASP A 141 0.94 -20.84 -4.79
C ASP A 141 0.21 -19.56 -5.19
N CYS A 142 0.89 -18.41 -5.14
CA CYS A 142 0.39 -17.16 -5.66
C CYS A 142 0.61 -17.16 -7.18
N GLY A 143 -0.37 -17.63 -7.92
CA GLY A 143 -0.35 -17.73 -9.37
C GLY A 143 -1.53 -17.06 -10.00
#